data_82a084563e8533053d7e65105417120d
#
_entry.id   82a084563e8533053d7e65105417120d
#
_cell.length_a   1.000
_cell.length_b   1.000
_cell.length_c   1.000
_cell.angle_alpha   90.00
_cell.angle_beta   90.00
_cell.angle_gamma   90.00
#
_symmetry.space_group_name_H-M   'P 1'
#
loop_
_entity.id
_entity.type
_entity.pdbx_description
1 polymer ?
#
loop_
_entity_poly.entity_id
_entity_poly.type
_entity_poly.pdbx_seq_one_letter_code
_entity_poly.pdbx_strand_id
1 'polypeptide(L)'
;MRTKTCTYQRLLISLLALGLASCAQPSFEATGRARVSSDFATAPQDRPGLGTKWGETRKSASSATTFDRATPDRPVATAEIFYNDRAGIAAMSAAAQLRRVWPVISGPASSLVSCGLRDQNGRFLPGLIVGDRWFVIGEEGRRYAIAVRNQSDLRLEVVLSVDGLDVMDGRPASVRKRGYVIPPHRTLVVEGFRQSTAEVAAFRFSPVRESYAQEKYRNTRNVGVVGVAIFNERGTFPWTDQEVKKRLRANPFPNGFATPP
;
A
#
# COMPACT_ATOMS: atom_id res chain seq x y z
N MET A 1 -3.74 -17.49 63.06
CA MET A 1 -2.60 -17.66 64.02
C MET A 1 -1.38 -16.91 63.46
N ARG A 2 -0.95 -15.89 64.25
CA ARG A 2 0.36 -15.18 64.28
C ARG A 2 0.79 -14.45 63.00
N THR A 3 0.55 -13.15 62.80
CA THR A 3 1.13 -11.90 63.40
C THR A 3 2.64 -11.91 63.68
N LYS A 4 3.33 -10.92 63.08
CA LYS A 4 4.41 -10.09 63.68
C LYS A 4 4.95 -9.22 62.55
N THR A 5 4.65 -7.95 62.36
CA THR A 5 4.97 -6.68 63.07
C THR A 5 6.43 -6.47 63.50
N CYS A 6 6.83 -5.24 63.29
CA CYS A 6 7.89 -4.48 63.97
C CYS A 6 9.14 -4.21 63.12
N THR A 7 9.82 -3.06 63.13
CA THR A 7 9.61 -1.75 63.80
C THR A 7 10.73 -0.82 63.30
N TYR A 8 10.43 0.46 63.12
CA TYR A 8 11.12 1.72 63.45
C TYR A 8 12.63 1.73 63.77
N GLN A 9 13.34 2.76 63.23
CA GLN A 9 14.10 3.76 64.01
C GLN A 9 14.91 4.65 63.02
N ARG A 10 14.64 5.89 62.82
CA ARG A 10 14.91 7.16 63.50
C ARG A 10 16.36 7.34 63.97
N LEU A 11 17.02 8.41 63.48
CA LEU A 11 17.66 9.53 64.19
C LEU A 11 18.66 10.20 63.24
N LEU A 12 18.54 11.45 62.91
CA LEU A 12 18.76 12.76 63.56
C LEU A 12 20.20 13.30 63.41
N ILE A 13 20.27 14.47 62.74
CA ILE A 13 20.93 15.73 63.11
C ILE A 13 22.48 15.85 63.01
N SER A 14 22.92 16.85 62.22
CA SER A 14 23.76 18.00 62.59
C SER A 14 24.21 18.71 61.31
N LEU A 15 23.77 19.88 61.07
CA LEU A 15 24.21 21.25 61.41
C LEU A 15 25.53 21.72 60.80
N LEU A 16 25.41 22.70 59.91
CA LEU A 16 26.06 23.98 59.80
C LEU A 16 27.54 24.06 59.39
N ALA A 17 27.79 24.63 58.22
CA ALA A 17 28.84 25.61 58.02
C ALA A 17 28.53 26.52 56.82
N LEU A 18 28.36 27.80 57.12
CA LEU A 18 28.34 28.92 56.16
C LEU A 18 29.73 29.05 55.52
N GLY A 19 29.73 29.16 54.19
CA GLY A 19 30.90 29.59 53.43
C GLY A 19 30.40 30.51 52.30
N LEU A 20 30.45 31.82 52.55
CA LEU A 20 30.31 32.85 51.51
C LEU A 20 31.55 32.81 50.63
N ALA A 21 31.41 32.53 49.37
CA ALA A 21 32.43 32.82 48.37
C ALA A 21 31.73 33.34 47.09
N SER A 22 31.78 34.61 46.99
CA SER A 22 31.96 35.53 45.86
C SER A 22 31.66 35.06 44.46
N CYS A 23 30.76 35.83 43.82
CA CYS A 23 30.46 35.88 42.42
C CYS A 23 31.68 35.95 41.51
N ALA A 24 31.76 35.05 40.57
CA ALA A 24 32.32 35.33 39.24
C ALA A 24 31.43 34.66 38.21
N GLN A 25 30.60 35.44 37.58
CA GLN A 25 29.92 35.01 36.38
C GLN A 25 30.90 35.02 35.19
N PRO A 26 31.13 33.92 34.51
CA PRO A 26 31.68 34.02 33.18
C PRO A 26 30.56 34.43 32.23
N SER A 27 30.68 35.63 31.66
CA SER A 27 29.93 36.06 30.49
C SER A 27 30.19 35.09 29.36
N PHE A 28 29.23 34.22 29.07
CA PHE A 28 29.20 33.47 27.83
C PHE A 28 28.79 34.42 26.71
N GLU A 29 29.76 34.90 25.97
CA GLU A 29 29.51 35.48 24.65
C GLU A 29 28.88 34.41 23.76
N ALA A 30 27.61 34.64 23.44
CA ALA A 30 26.87 33.86 22.46
C ALA A 30 27.32 34.23 21.04
N THR A 31 28.43 33.67 20.60
CA THR A 31 28.84 33.65 19.19
C THR A 31 29.03 32.20 18.77
N GLY A 32 27.90 31.51 18.68
CA GLY A 32 27.81 30.23 18.03
C GLY A 32 26.48 30.17 17.28
N ARG A 33 26.45 30.80 16.09
CA ARG A 33 25.46 30.39 15.10
C ARG A 33 25.59 28.89 14.95
N ALA A 34 24.67 28.15 15.59
CA ALA A 34 24.44 26.77 15.24
C ALA A 34 24.11 26.77 13.75
N ARG A 35 25.08 26.40 12.93
CA ARG A 35 24.79 25.91 11.58
C ARG A 35 23.90 24.71 11.80
N VAL A 36 22.60 24.91 11.60
CA VAL A 36 21.69 23.80 11.32
C VAL A 36 22.27 23.17 10.08
N SER A 37 22.98 22.07 10.27
CA SER A 37 23.43 21.22 9.18
C SER A 37 22.19 20.75 8.45
N SER A 38 21.92 21.37 7.32
CA SER A 38 20.92 20.93 6.34
C SER A 38 21.38 19.66 5.60
N ASP A 39 22.11 18.79 6.28
CA ASP A 39 22.70 17.58 5.72
C ASP A 39 21.79 16.36 5.92
N PHE A 40 20.50 16.51 5.61
CA PHE A 40 19.63 15.37 5.35
C PHE A 40 19.10 15.34 3.92
N ALA A 41 19.87 15.82 2.98
CA ALA A 41 19.79 15.30 1.63
C ALA A 41 20.60 13.99 1.61
N THR A 42 20.04 12.94 2.22
CA THR A 42 20.56 11.60 2.03
C THR A 42 20.51 11.34 0.54
N ALA A 43 21.66 11.16 -0.09
CA ALA A 43 21.74 10.71 -1.48
C ALA A 43 20.77 9.55 -1.66
N PRO A 44 20.05 9.45 -2.79
CA PRO A 44 19.09 8.38 -2.99
C PRO A 44 19.78 7.05 -2.72
N GLN A 45 19.44 6.40 -1.63
CA GLN A 45 20.00 5.12 -1.29
C GLN A 45 19.59 4.15 -2.41
N ASP A 46 20.58 3.56 -3.09
CA ASP A 46 20.35 2.58 -4.15
C ASP A 46 19.67 1.37 -3.50
N ARG A 47 18.35 1.30 -3.63
CA ARG A 47 17.55 0.21 -3.06
C ARG A 47 17.60 -0.98 -4.01
N PRO A 48 17.91 -2.19 -3.52
CA PRO A 48 17.86 -3.38 -4.36
C PRO A 48 16.42 -3.70 -4.78
N GLY A 49 16.29 -4.40 -5.88
CA GLY A 49 15.02 -4.89 -6.40
C GLY A 49 14.45 -4.06 -7.54
N LEU A 50 13.20 -4.38 -7.88
CA LEU A 50 12.52 -3.82 -9.03
C LEU A 50 11.57 -2.68 -8.68
N GLY A 51 11.49 -1.73 -9.58
CA GLY A 51 10.46 -0.71 -9.72
C GLY A 51 9.89 -0.72 -11.14
N THR A 52 9.08 0.27 -11.45
CA THR A 52 8.46 0.45 -12.78
C THR A 52 8.93 1.75 -13.38
N LYS A 53 9.59 1.67 -14.54
CA LYS A 53 9.95 2.84 -15.34
C LYS A 53 8.91 3.18 -16.39
N TRP A 54 8.95 4.42 -16.81
CA TRP A 54 8.20 4.93 -17.96
C TRP A 54 8.75 4.31 -19.23
N GLY A 55 7.96 3.47 -19.88
CA GLY A 55 8.35 2.78 -21.10
C GLY A 55 7.94 3.53 -22.36
N GLU A 56 8.00 2.83 -23.47
CA GLU A 56 7.59 3.33 -24.78
C GLU A 56 6.10 3.63 -24.87
N THR A 57 5.72 4.59 -25.69
CA THR A 57 4.33 4.93 -25.98
C THR A 57 3.62 3.79 -26.73
N ARG A 58 2.44 3.43 -26.27
CA ARG A 58 1.59 2.39 -26.87
C ARG A 58 0.17 2.89 -27.06
N LYS A 59 -0.48 2.43 -28.11
CA LYS A 59 -1.91 2.67 -28.32
C LYS A 59 -2.73 1.91 -27.30
N SER A 60 -3.61 2.61 -26.61
CA SER A 60 -4.52 2.05 -25.62
C SER A 60 -5.72 2.97 -25.48
N ALA A 61 -6.76 2.68 -26.24
CA ALA A 61 -7.96 3.51 -26.25
C ALA A 61 -8.74 3.41 -24.94
N SER A 62 -9.26 4.54 -24.49
CA SER A 62 -10.18 4.64 -23.35
C SER A 62 -11.24 5.68 -23.66
N SER A 63 -12.44 5.47 -23.15
CA SER A 63 -13.55 6.42 -23.26
C SER A 63 -14.01 6.84 -21.87
N ALA A 64 -14.47 8.09 -21.77
CA ALA A 64 -15.10 8.57 -20.55
C ALA A 64 -16.46 7.87 -20.37
N THR A 65 -16.75 7.52 -19.12
CA THR A 65 -18.05 6.98 -18.73
C THR A 65 -18.45 7.55 -17.37
N THR A 66 -19.74 7.67 -17.14
CA THR A 66 -20.25 8.10 -15.84
C THR A 66 -20.24 6.95 -14.85
N PHE A 67 -19.85 7.25 -13.62
CA PHE A 67 -19.91 6.33 -12.50
C PHE A 67 -20.08 7.14 -11.21
N ASP A 68 -21.13 6.85 -10.46
CA ASP A 68 -21.41 7.50 -9.18
C ASP A 68 -21.11 6.52 -8.05
N ARG A 69 -20.05 6.80 -7.30
CA ARG A 69 -19.61 5.93 -6.20
C ARG A 69 -20.64 5.92 -5.07
N ALA A 70 -20.88 4.75 -4.49
CA ALA A 70 -21.68 4.63 -3.27
C ALA A 70 -21.04 5.41 -2.11
N THR A 71 -19.71 5.38 -2.02
CA THR A 71 -18.91 6.18 -1.07
C THR A 71 -17.75 6.84 -1.82
N PRO A 72 -17.60 8.17 -1.76
CA PRO A 72 -16.63 8.90 -2.59
C PRO A 72 -15.17 8.51 -2.36
N ASP A 73 -14.80 8.20 -1.12
CA ASP A 73 -13.41 8.03 -0.66
C ASP A 73 -13.15 6.75 0.13
N ARG A 74 -14.15 5.90 0.31
CA ARG A 74 -14.00 4.59 0.96
C ARG A 74 -14.27 3.47 -0.04
N PRO A 75 -13.22 2.80 -0.55
CA PRO A 75 -13.40 1.64 -1.40
C PRO A 75 -14.08 0.50 -0.63
N VAL A 76 -14.90 -0.31 -1.32
CA VAL A 76 -15.52 -1.52 -0.73
C VAL A 76 -14.50 -2.62 -0.52
N ALA A 77 -13.41 -2.60 -1.28
CA ALA A 77 -12.29 -3.51 -1.12
C ALA A 77 -11.00 -2.91 -1.68
N THR A 78 -9.88 -3.35 -1.15
CA THR A 78 -8.54 -3.03 -1.66
C THR A 78 -7.74 -4.30 -1.85
N ALA A 79 -6.82 -4.27 -2.80
CA ALA A 79 -5.88 -5.35 -3.05
C ALA A 79 -4.48 -4.78 -3.32
N GLU A 80 -3.46 -5.57 -3.01
CA GLU A 80 -2.06 -5.22 -3.23
C GLU A 80 -1.34 -6.39 -3.88
N ILE A 81 -0.54 -6.12 -4.90
CA ILE A 81 0.34 -7.08 -5.54
C ILE A 81 1.76 -6.54 -5.40
N PHE A 82 2.56 -7.20 -4.60
CA PHE A 82 3.98 -6.89 -4.51
C PHE A 82 4.71 -7.54 -5.68
N TYR A 83 5.69 -6.85 -6.23
CA TYR A 83 6.53 -7.42 -7.28
C TYR A 83 8.01 -7.14 -7.01
N ASN A 84 8.84 -8.08 -7.39
CA ASN A 84 10.29 -7.95 -7.32
C ASN A 84 10.94 -8.96 -8.26
N ASP A 85 12.27 -8.91 -8.40
CA ASP A 85 13.03 -9.99 -8.99
C ASP A 85 13.04 -11.24 -8.08
N ARG A 86 13.57 -12.32 -8.60
CA ARG A 86 13.64 -13.59 -7.86
C ARG A 86 14.42 -13.48 -6.55
N ALA A 87 15.54 -12.74 -6.56
CA ALA A 87 16.39 -12.55 -5.39
C ALA A 87 15.67 -11.71 -4.32
N GLY A 88 15.03 -10.61 -4.75
CA GLY A 88 14.24 -9.77 -3.87
C GLY A 88 13.07 -10.50 -3.23
N ILE A 89 12.33 -11.34 -3.99
CA ILE A 89 11.25 -12.13 -3.43
C ILE A 89 11.78 -13.16 -2.43
N ALA A 90 12.90 -13.82 -2.73
CA ALA A 90 13.53 -14.75 -1.80
C ALA A 90 13.93 -14.06 -0.49
N ALA A 91 14.48 -12.84 -0.57
CA ALA A 91 14.83 -12.04 0.60
C ALA A 91 13.58 -11.59 1.40
N MET A 92 12.50 -11.17 0.72
CA MET A 92 11.25 -10.72 1.34
C MET A 92 10.44 -11.87 1.96
N SER A 93 10.64 -13.08 1.48
CA SER A 93 9.93 -14.27 1.99
C SER A 93 10.54 -14.88 3.24
N ALA A 94 11.79 -14.51 3.60
CA ALA A 94 12.50 -14.92 4.82
C ALA A 94 12.26 -16.39 5.22
N ALA A 95 12.51 -17.34 4.32
CA ALA A 95 12.31 -18.78 4.52
C ALA A 95 10.84 -19.26 4.73
N ALA A 96 9.85 -18.39 4.55
CA ALA A 96 8.46 -18.85 4.53
C ALA A 96 8.21 -19.75 3.31
N GLN A 97 7.33 -20.73 3.47
CA GLN A 97 6.96 -21.62 2.36
C GLN A 97 6.27 -20.84 1.26
N LEU A 98 6.97 -20.64 0.14
CA LEU A 98 6.44 -20.03 -1.06
C LEU A 98 5.41 -20.97 -1.71
N ARG A 99 4.16 -20.57 -1.74
CA ARG A 99 3.11 -21.29 -2.45
C ARG A 99 2.86 -20.62 -3.79
N ARG A 100 3.06 -21.35 -4.88
CA ARG A 100 2.73 -20.88 -6.22
C ARG A 100 1.20 -20.78 -6.36
N VAL A 101 0.71 -19.68 -6.90
CA VAL A 101 -0.72 -19.44 -7.15
C VAL A 101 -0.94 -18.90 -8.54
N TRP A 102 -2.12 -19.23 -9.09
CA TRP A 102 -2.48 -18.83 -10.45
C TRP A 102 -4.00 -18.80 -10.62
N PRO A 103 -4.60 -17.73 -11.19
CA PRO A 103 -4.09 -16.37 -11.33
C PRO A 103 -3.90 -15.70 -9.96
N VAL A 104 -3.20 -14.58 -9.92
CA VAL A 104 -3.05 -13.81 -8.68
C VAL A 104 -4.41 -13.24 -8.31
N ILE A 105 -4.94 -13.65 -7.18
CA ILE A 105 -6.17 -13.13 -6.58
C ILE A 105 -5.78 -12.64 -5.21
N SER A 106 -6.12 -11.43 -4.86
CA SER A 106 -5.67 -10.86 -3.62
C SER A 106 -6.80 -10.53 -2.64
N GLY A 107 -6.64 -10.96 -1.41
CA GLY A 107 -7.28 -10.51 -0.18
C GLY A 107 -8.79 -10.30 -0.22
N PRO A 108 -9.30 -9.28 0.49
CA PRO A 108 -10.74 -9.00 0.63
C PRO A 108 -11.44 -8.63 -0.67
N ALA A 109 -10.71 -8.41 -1.75
CA ALA A 109 -11.23 -8.12 -3.07
C ALA A 109 -11.54 -9.39 -3.90
N SER A 110 -11.16 -10.57 -3.43
CA SER A 110 -11.25 -11.81 -4.21
C SER A 110 -12.68 -12.20 -4.62
N SER A 111 -13.68 -11.79 -3.85
CA SER A 111 -15.10 -12.00 -4.19
C SER A 111 -15.60 -11.07 -5.30
N LEU A 112 -14.97 -9.91 -5.49
CA LEU A 112 -15.39 -8.91 -6.46
C LEU A 112 -14.54 -8.92 -7.72
N VAL A 113 -13.22 -9.04 -7.55
CA VAL A 113 -12.30 -9.02 -8.68
C VAL A 113 -11.20 -10.07 -8.52
N SER A 114 -10.68 -10.55 -9.65
CA SER A 114 -9.37 -11.20 -9.71
C SER A 114 -8.40 -10.27 -10.43
N CYS A 115 -7.18 -10.16 -9.90
CA CYS A 115 -6.16 -9.32 -10.51
C CYS A 115 -4.80 -10.03 -10.56
N GLY A 116 -3.97 -9.60 -11.50
CA GLY A 116 -2.62 -10.14 -11.67
C GLY A 116 -1.84 -9.35 -12.71
N LEU A 117 -0.55 -9.64 -12.81
CA LEU A 117 0.31 -9.04 -13.83
C LEU A 117 0.46 -10.01 -15.01
N ARG A 118 0.40 -9.49 -16.23
CA ARG A 118 0.61 -10.22 -17.48
C ARG A 118 1.90 -9.77 -18.14
N ASP A 119 2.57 -10.69 -18.79
CA ASP A 119 3.71 -10.37 -19.65
C ASP A 119 3.27 -9.74 -21.00
N GLN A 120 4.23 -9.41 -21.83
CA GLN A 120 4.02 -8.83 -23.16
C GLN A 120 3.25 -9.75 -24.13
N ASN A 121 3.14 -11.03 -23.83
CA ASN A 121 2.42 -12.04 -24.60
C ASN A 121 1.01 -12.29 -24.04
N GLY A 122 0.60 -11.55 -23.03
CA GLY A 122 -0.69 -11.68 -22.36
C GLY A 122 -0.78 -12.85 -21.39
N ARG A 123 0.33 -13.56 -21.09
CA ARG A 123 0.37 -14.64 -20.11
C ARG A 123 0.57 -14.05 -18.71
N PHE A 124 -0.14 -14.58 -17.73
CA PHE A 124 0.08 -14.17 -16.36
C PHE A 124 1.47 -14.52 -15.86
N LEU A 125 2.11 -13.59 -15.21
CA LEU A 125 3.35 -13.81 -14.49
C LEU A 125 3.10 -14.71 -13.29
N PRO A 126 4.08 -15.56 -12.91
CA PRO A 126 3.93 -16.45 -11.76
C PRO A 126 3.67 -15.66 -10.48
N GLY A 127 2.57 -16.00 -9.80
CA GLY A 127 2.24 -15.48 -8.49
C GLY A 127 2.74 -16.39 -7.38
N LEU A 128 3.14 -15.79 -6.27
CA LEU A 128 3.57 -16.46 -5.05
C LEU A 128 2.83 -15.86 -3.87
N ILE A 129 2.45 -16.69 -2.90
CA ILE A 129 1.90 -16.23 -1.61
C ILE A 129 2.95 -16.45 -0.53
N VAL A 130 3.11 -15.41 0.30
CA VAL A 130 3.91 -15.45 1.52
C VAL A 130 3.07 -14.87 2.64
N GLY A 131 2.62 -15.71 3.56
CA GLY A 131 1.63 -15.31 4.56
C GLY A 131 0.32 -14.87 3.88
N ASP A 132 -0.09 -13.64 4.08
CA ASP A 132 -1.26 -13.01 3.49
C ASP A 132 -0.94 -12.10 2.29
N ARG A 133 0.31 -12.06 1.85
CA ARG A 133 0.79 -11.17 0.79
C ARG A 133 1.02 -11.91 -0.53
N TRP A 134 0.71 -11.20 -1.60
CA TRP A 134 0.83 -11.69 -2.96
C TRP A 134 2.03 -11.07 -3.65
N PHE A 135 2.86 -11.92 -4.23
CA PHE A 135 4.07 -11.52 -4.92
C PHE A 135 4.06 -11.99 -6.36
N VAL A 136 4.63 -11.19 -7.23
CA VAL A 136 4.88 -11.54 -8.63
C VAL A 136 6.35 -11.38 -8.93
N ILE A 137 6.93 -12.37 -9.59
CA ILE A 137 8.32 -12.31 -10.05
C ILE A 137 8.35 -11.54 -11.37
N GLY A 138 9.02 -10.38 -11.35
CA GLY A 138 9.34 -9.59 -12.53
C GLY A 138 10.76 -9.85 -13.03
N GLU A 139 11.01 -9.47 -14.28
CA GLU A 139 12.34 -9.47 -14.89
C GLU A 139 12.67 -8.08 -15.41
N GLU A 140 13.83 -7.54 -15.05
CA GLU A 140 14.29 -6.23 -15.51
C GLU A 140 14.18 -6.08 -17.03
N GLY A 141 13.74 -4.90 -17.46
CA GLY A 141 13.56 -4.58 -18.88
C GLY A 141 12.30 -5.18 -19.52
N ARG A 142 11.63 -6.14 -18.90
CA ARG A 142 10.40 -6.72 -19.44
C ARG A 142 9.20 -5.82 -19.23
N ARG A 143 8.32 -5.77 -20.23
CA ARG A 143 7.01 -5.11 -20.11
C ARG A 143 6.04 -5.99 -19.34
N TYR A 144 5.12 -5.31 -18.67
CA TYR A 144 3.97 -5.98 -18.06
C TYR A 144 2.70 -5.14 -18.19
N ALA A 145 1.58 -5.76 -17.92
CA ALA A 145 0.27 -5.14 -17.84
C ALA A 145 -0.46 -5.61 -16.58
N ILE A 146 -1.29 -4.75 -16.02
CA ILE A 146 -2.19 -5.10 -14.90
C ILE A 146 -3.49 -5.59 -15.51
N ALA A 147 -3.90 -6.82 -15.19
CA ALA A 147 -5.18 -7.36 -15.58
C ALA A 147 -6.11 -7.42 -14.36
N VAL A 148 -7.30 -6.83 -14.47
CA VAL A 148 -8.34 -6.87 -13.44
C VAL A 148 -9.61 -7.38 -14.06
N ARG A 149 -10.11 -8.53 -13.60
CA ARG A 149 -11.38 -9.10 -14.02
C ARG A 149 -12.44 -8.84 -12.97
N ASN A 150 -13.52 -8.18 -13.34
CA ASN A 150 -14.71 -8.08 -12.53
C ASN A 150 -15.42 -9.44 -12.50
N GLN A 151 -15.58 -10.03 -11.33
CA GLN A 151 -16.23 -11.33 -11.13
C GLN A 151 -17.69 -11.18 -10.67
N SER A 152 -18.13 -9.95 -10.41
CA SER A 152 -19.46 -9.65 -9.93
C SER A 152 -20.43 -9.28 -11.06
N ASP A 153 -21.72 -9.27 -10.74
CA ASP A 153 -22.80 -8.80 -11.61
C ASP A 153 -22.95 -7.27 -11.61
N LEU A 154 -22.07 -6.55 -10.90
CA LEU A 154 -22.12 -5.10 -10.74
C LEU A 154 -21.09 -4.41 -11.62
N ARG A 155 -21.37 -3.16 -12.00
CA ARG A 155 -20.32 -2.26 -12.52
C ARG A 155 -19.43 -1.86 -11.34
N LEU A 156 -18.14 -1.93 -11.53
CA LEU A 156 -17.15 -1.53 -10.52
C LEU A 156 -16.22 -0.46 -11.10
N GLU A 157 -15.86 0.53 -10.29
CA GLU A 157 -14.76 1.44 -10.61
C GLU A 157 -13.52 0.98 -9.86
N VAL A 158 -12.39 0.93 -10.57
CA VAL A 158 -11.10 0.48 -10.03
C VAL A 158 -10.07 1.57 -10.18
N VAL A 159 -9.56 2.07 -9.05
CA VAL A 159 -8.42 2.98 -9.01
C VAL A 159 -7.17 2.15 -8.87
N LEU A 160 -6.22 2.35 -9.78
CA LEU A 160 -4.97 1.60 -9.84
C LEU A 160 -3.78 2.49 -9.54
N SER A 161 -2.83 1.95 -8.79
CA SER A 161 -1.54 2.60 -8.59
C SER A 161 -0.38 1.65 -8.84
N VAL A 162 0.74 2.20 -9.30
CA VAL A 162 2.02 1.51 -9.48
C VAL A 162 3.08 2.35 -8.80
N ASP A 163 3.85 1.74 -7.91
CA ASP A 163 4.92 2.41 -7.15
C ASP A 163 4.44 3.66 -6.38
N GLY A 164 3.18 3.65 -5.94
CA GLY A 164 2.56 4.78 -5.26
C GLY A 164 2.09 5.89 -6.21
N LEU A 165 2.16 5.71 -7.52
CA LEU A 165 1.69 6.65 -8.53
C LEU A 165 0.41 6.13 -9.18
N ASP A 166 -0.54 7.03 -9.39
CA ASP A 166 -1.80 6.76 -10.07
C ASP A 166 -1.56 6.51 -11.57
N VAL A 167 -2.18 5.48 -12.11
CA VAL A 167 -1.96 5.08 -13.51
C VAL A 167 -2.63 6.02 -14.52
N MET A 168 -3.61 6.84 -14.08
CA MET A 168 -4.34 7.77 -14.96
C MET A 168 -3.58 9.08 -15.21
N ASP A 169 -2.81 9.57 -14.24
CA ASP A 169 -2.15 10.88 -14.37
C ASP A 169 -0.67 10.87 -13.94
N GLY A 170 -0.13 9.73 -13.50
CA GLY A 170 1.26 9.59 -13.07
C GLY A 170 1.63 10.45 -11.86
N ARG A 171 0.67 10.93 -11.09
CA ARG A 171 0.85 11.71 -9.86
C ARG A 171 0.69 10.81 -8.64
N PRO A 172 1.06 11.27 -7.43
CA PRO A 172 0.83 10.49 -6.21
C PRO A 172 -0.59 9.93 -6.15
N ALA A 173 -0.69 8.63 -5.87
CA ALA A 173 -1.96 7.90 -5.87
C ALA A 173 -2.86 8.33 -4.71
N SER A 174 -4.16 8.31 -4.96
CA SER A 174 -5.20 8.53 -3.95
C SER A 174 -6.46 7.77 -4.34
N VAL A 175 -7.11 7.14 -3.39
CA VAL A 175 -8.40 6.47 -3.59
C VAL A 175 -9.51 7.44 -4.01
N ARG A 176 -9.33 8.74 -3.79
CA ARG A 176 -10.28 9.79 -4.21
C ARG A 176 -10.24 10.09 -5.71
N LYS A 177 -9.18 9.67 -6.40
CA LYS A 177 -9.07 9.86 -7.85
C LYS A 177 -10.04 8.97 -8.60
N ARG A 178 -10.36 9.36 -9.83
CA ARG A 178 -11.14 8.52 -10.73
C ARG A 178 -10.31 7.37 -11.27
N GLY A 179 -10.98 6.24 -11.50
CA GLY A 179 -10.37 5.03 -12.03
C GLY A 179 -11.03 4.56 -13.33
N TYR A 180 -10.84 3.31 -13.63
CA TYR A 180 -11.46 2.63 -14.76
C TYR A 180 -12.76 1.95 -14.32
N VAL A 181 -13.81 2.10 -15.12
CA VAL A 181 -15.06 1.39 -14.89
C VAL A 181 -15.03 0.05 -15.63
N ILE A 182 -15.27 -1.03 -14.89
CA ILE A 182 -15.28 -2.40 -15.42
C ILE A 182 -16.71 -2.93 -15.38
N PRO A 183 -17.35 -3.19 -16.53
CA PRO A 183 -18.66 -3.83 -16.57
C PRO A 183 -18.64 -5.23 -15.91
N PRO A 184 -19.82 -5.79 -15.57
CA PRO A 184 -19.94 -7.15 -15.05
C PRO A 184 -19.17 -8.16 -15.90
N HIS A 185 -18.43 -9.06 -15.25
CA HIS A 185 -17.70 -10.18 -15.87
C HIS A 185 -16.68 -9.79 -16.96
N ARG A 186 -16.35 -8.49 -17.11
CA ARG A 186 -15.34 -8.04 -18.05
C ARG A 186 -13.95 -7.94 -17.42
N THR A 187 -12.95 -7.99 -18.29
CA THR A 187 -11.54 -7.83 -17.90
C THR A 187 -11.02 -6.50 -18.43
N LEU A 188 -10.43 -5.72 -17.55
CA LEU A 188 -9.64 -4.55 -17.87
C LEU A 188 -8.17 -4.98 -17.96
N VAL A 189 -7.47 -4.48 -18.96
CA VAL A 189 -6.01 -4.60 -19.09
C VAL A 189 -5.41 -3.20 -19.18
N VAL A 190 -4.56 -2.85 -18.23
CA VAL A 190 -3.86 -1.57 -18.18
C VAL A 190 -2.38 -1.81 -18.45
N GLU A 191 -1.89 -1.30 -19.58
CA GLU A 191 -0.54 -1.58 -20.07
C GLU A 191 0.50 -0.52 -19.68
N GLY A 192 0.09 0.60 -19.07
CA GLY A 192 1.00 1.70 -18.76
C GLY A 192 0.33 2.88 -18.06
N PHE A 193 1.14 3.88 -17.74
CA PHE A 193 0.66 5.19 -17.29
C PHE A 193 -0.02 5.92 -18.45
N ARG A 194 -1.20 6.46 -18.22
CA ARG A 194 -1.97 7.11 -19.28
C ARG A 194 -1.34 8.46 -19.67
N GLN A 195 -1.10 8.62 -20.97
CA GLN A 195 -0.62 9.86 -21.58
C GLN A 195 -1.76 10.68 -22.19
N SER A 196 -2.75 9.99 -22.76
CA SER A 196 -3.95 10.57 -23.35
C SER A 196 -5.10 9.57 -23.33
N THR A 197 -6.24 9.89 -23.92
CA THR A 197 -7.34 8.93 -24.11
C THR A 197 -6.99 7.80 -25.08
N ALA A 198 -5.94 7.96 -25.88
CA ALA A 198 -5.53 7.01 -26.92
C ALA A 198 -4.22 6.28 -26.60
N GLU A 199 -3.40 6.77 -25.65
CA GLU A 199 -2.03 6.31 -25.46
C GLU A 199 -1.64 6.13 -23.99
N VAL A 200 -0.71 5.21 -23.78
CA VAL A 200 -0.07 4.95 -22.50
C VAL A 200 1.44 4.86 -22.66
N ALA A 201 2.19 5.22 -21.60
CA ALA A 201 3.59 4.84 -21.47
C ALA A 201 3.67 3.47 -20.82
N ALA A 202 4.20 2.49 -21.52
CA ALA A 202 4.21 1.11 -21.09
C ALA A 202 4.85 0.92 -19.72
N PHE A 203 4.27 0.06 -18.88
CA PHE A 203 4.93 -0.40 -17.66
C PHE A 203 6.10 -1.31 -18.02
N ARG A 204 7.26 -1.00 -17.48
CA ARG A 204 8.45 -1.82 -17.69
C ARG A 204 9.20 -1.96 -16.38
N PHE A 205 9.50 -3.20 -15.99
CA PHE A 205 10.33 -3.45 -14.81
C PHE A 205 11.72 -2.82 -14.98
N SER A 206 12.22 -2.20 -13.92
CA SER A 206 13.53 -1.55 -13.90
C SER A 206 14.16 -1.64 -12.52
N PRO A 207 15.46 -1.39 -12.37
CA PRO A 207 16.02 -1.13 -11.06
C PRO A 207 15.31 0.02 -10.37
N VAL A 208 15.24 0.00 -9.04
CA VAL A 208 14.52 1.04 -8.25
C VAL A 208 14.99 2.44 -8.60
N ARG A 209 16.31 2.65 -8.81
CA ARG A 209 16.90 3.96 -9.18
C ARG A 209 16.38 4.52 -10.51
N GLU A 210 15.92 3.65 -11.42
CA GLU A 210 15.36 4.00 -12.72
C GLU A 210 13.83 3.99 -12.75
N SER A 211 13.19 3.80 -11.60
CA SER A 211 11.73 3.82 -11.54
C SER A 211 11.19 5.23 -11.78
N TYR A 212 10.02 5.30 -12.42
CA TYR A 212 9.35 6.58 -12.68
C TYR A 212 9.07 7.36 -11.40
N ALA A 213 8.78 6.67 -10.29
CA ALA A 213 8.62 7.31 -8.99
C ALA A 213 9.92 7.95 -8.49
N GLN A 214 11.07 7.29 -8.68
CA GLN A 214 12.37 7.86 -8.33
C GLN A 214 12.77 9.00 -9.26
N GLU A 215 12.66 8.82 -10.57
CA GLU A 215 13.08 9.84 -11.54
C GLU A 215 12.27 11.12 -11.41
N LYS A 216 10.96 11.01 -11.29
CA LYS A 216 10.06 12.17 -11.27
C LYS A 216 9.89 12.80 -9.90
N TYR A 217 9.79 11.99 -8.84
CA TYR A 217 9.41 12.45 -7.50
C TYR A 217 10.51 12.28 -6.46
N ARG A 218 11.66 11.67 -6.82
CA ARG A 218 12.74 11.32 -5.88
C ARG A 218 12.22 10.53 -4.66
N ASN A 219 11.23 9.69 -4.88
CA ASN A 219 10.57 8.93 -3.82
C ASN A 219 10.46 7.45 -4.19
N THR A 220 11.11 6.60 -3.42
CA THR A 220 11.12 5.14 -3.62
C THR A 220 10.33 4.38 -2.55
N ARG A 221 9.64 5.09 -1.65
CA ARG A 221 8.97 4.47 -0.49
C ARG A 221 8.00 3.36 -0.89
N ASN A 222 7.22 3.59 -1.95
CA ASN A 222 6.16 2.69 -2.40
C ASN A 222 6.54 1.90 -3.66
N VAL A 223 7.83 1.87 -4.03
CA VAL A 223 8.30 1.12 -5.20
C VAL A 223 8.20 -0.39 -4.93
N GLY A 224 7.76 -1.15 -5.94
CA GLY A 224 7.58 -2.59 -5.86
C GLY A 224 6.16 -3.04 -5.49
N VAL A 225 5.15 -2.14 -5.56
CA VAL A 225 3.76 -2.49 -5.25
C VAL A 225 2.77 -1.91 -6.26
N VAL A 226 1.80 -2.73 -6.65
CA VAL A 226 0.59 -2.35 -7.39
C VAL A 226 -0.57 -2.32 -6.42
N GLY A 227 -1.25 -1.18 -6.31
CA GLY A 227 -2.45 -1.01 -5.49
C GLY A 227 -3.70 -1.04 -6.34
N VAL A 228 -4.76 -1.64 -5.82
CA VAL A 228 -6.07 -1.76 -6.45
C VAL A 228 -7.13 -1.36 -5.43
N ALA A 229 -7.84 -0.27 -5.67
CA ALA A 229 -8.97 0.15 -4.83
C ALA A 229 -10.27 0.03 -5.64
N ILE A 230 -11.27 -0.63 -5.09
CA ILE A 230 -12.51 -1.02 -5.77
C ILE A 230 -13.68 -0.28 -5.16
N PHE A 231 -14.50 0.31 -6.04
CA PHE A 231 -15.71 1.04 -5.66
C PHE A 231 -16.92 0.44 -6.37
N ASN A 232 -18.02 0.31 -5.64
CA ASN A 232 -19.32 -0.01 -6.20
C ASN A 232 -20.10 1.26 -6.54
N GLU A 233 -21.02 1.11 -7.46
CA GLU A 233 -21.92 2.19 -7.88
C GLU A 233 -22.99 2.46 -6.82
N ARG A 234 -23.45 3.70 -6.72
CA ARG A 234 -24.50 4.10 -5.78
C ARG A 234 -25.76 3.26 -5.99
N GLY A 235 -26.36 2.83 -4.88
CA GLY A 235 -27.55 1.98 -4.91
C GLY A 235 -27.25 0.50 -5.13
N THR A 236 -25.96 0.10 -5.21
CA THR A 236 -25.58 -1.32 -5.30
C THR A 236 -24.96 -1.82 -4.00
N PHE A 237 -25.14 -3.11 -3.70
CA PHE A 237 -24.69 -3.73 -2.45
C PHE A 237 -23.92 -5.02 -2.77
N PRO A 238 -22.61 -4.93 -2.97
CA PRO A 238 -21.81 -6.10 -3.33
C PRO A 238 -21.62 -7.05 -2.13
N TRP A 239 -21.52 -8.33 -2.43
CA TRP A 239 -21.05 -9.34 -1.49
C TRP A 239 -19.54 -9.20 -1.28
N THR A 240 -19.14 -8.46 -0.25
CA THR A 240 -17.74 -8.39 0.14
C THR A 240 -17.39 -9.56 1.05
N ASP A 241 -16.10 -9.91 1.12
CA ASP A 241 -15.61 -10.93 2.06
C ASP A 241 -16.00 -10.60 3.51
N GLN A 242 -16.06 -9.33 3.86
CA GLN A 242 -16.49 -8.88 5.18
C GLN A 242 -17.96 -9.18 5.43
N GLU A 243 -18.84 -8.90 4.46
CA GLU A 243 -20.26 -9.19 4.59
C GLU A 243 -20.51 -10.70 4.62
N VAL A 244 -19.82 -11.48 3.79
CA VAL A 244 -19.89 -12.95 3.83
C VAL A 244 -19.48 -13.48 5.20
N LYS A 245 -18.34 -13.02 5.74
CA LYS A 245 -17.88 -13.42 7.08
C LYS A 245 -18.87 -13.04 8.17
N LYS A 246 -19.49 -11.86 8.07
CA LYS A 246 -20.51 -11.40 9.01
C LYS A 246 -21.74 -12.31 8.99
N ARG A 247 -22.22 -12.67 7.78
CA ARG A 247 -23.35 -13.58 7.60
C ARG A 247 -23.06 -14.98 8.13
N LEU A 248 -21.88 -15.52 7.87
CA LEU A 248 -21.47 -16.84 8.36
C LEU A 248 -21.30 -16.90 9.89
N ARG A 249 -21.16 -15.76 10.57
CA ARG A 249 -21.10 -15.64 12.04
C ARG A 249 -22.44 -15.31 12.67
N ALA A 250 -23.50 -15.21 11.89
CA ALA A 250 -24.82 -14.93 12.45
C ALA A 250 -25.23 -16.02 13.45
N ASN A 251 -25.71 -15.60 14.62
CA ASN A 251 -26.22 -16.51 15.64
C ASN A 251 -27.70 -16.77 15.38
N PRO A 252 -28.14 -18.03 15.09
CA PRO A 252 -29.53 -18.35 14.82
C PRO A 252 -30.40 -18.33 16.09
N PHE A 253 -29.78 -18.33 17.27
CA PHE A 253 -30.51 -18.36 18.56
C PHE A 253 -30.02 -17.24 19.50
N PRO A 254 -30.21 -15.96 19.11
CA PRO A 254 -29.86 -14.85 20.00
C PRO A 254 -30.84 -14.88 21.20
N ASN A 255 -30.32 -14.80 22.41
CA ASN A 255 -31.16 -14.73 23.61
C ASN A 255 -31.93 -13.41 23.63
N GLY A 256 -33.20 -13.46 24.00
CA GLY A 256 -34.04 -12.29 24.16
C GLY A 256 -35.52 -12.55 23.79
N PHE A 257 -36.39 -11.64 24.23
CA PHE A 257 -37.77 -11.59 23.84
C PHE A 257 -38.00 -10.61 22.69
N ALA A 258 -39.00 -10.85 21.86
CA ALA A 258 -39.37 -9.92 20.81
C ALA A 258 -39.88 -8.61 21.41
N THR A 259 -39.35 -7.50 20.90
CA THR A 259 -39.80 -6.14 21.20
C THR A 259 -40.26 -5.47 19.92
N PRO A 260 -41.27 -4.58 19.98
CA PRO A 260 -41.69 -3.81 18.81
C PRO A 260 -40.51 -2.99 18.24
N PRO A 261 -40.47 -2.75 16.91
CA PRO A 261 -39.45 -1.94 16.26
C PRO A 261 -39.47 -0.46 16.68
#